data_5813b58129909236805a73c8d09979d8
#
_entry.id   5813b58129909236805a73c8d09979d8
#
_cell.length_a   1.000
_cell.length_b   1.000
_cell.length_c   1.000
_cell.angle_alpha   90.00
_cell.angle_beta   90.00
_cell.angle_gamma   90.00
#
_symmetry.space_group_name_H-M   'P 1'
#
loop_
_entity.id
_entity.type
_entity.pdbx_description
1 polymer ?
#
loop_
_entity_poly.entity_id
_entity_poly.type
_entity_poly.pdbx_seq_one_letter_code
_entity_poly.pdbx_strand_id
1 'polypeptide(L)'
;MRNEVIYDKNGRPDIMVVFTPSELGLPDTLRGRKVKEYAISKYPNTLIDGVPYSLPFMKPAVNISHDEAIRLCESKGEGWHLITNDEWVALGFWSWDNDTMPTGNTASGKSHSHPEQTGTTYEGGCGKTLTGSGPVQWNHDGTAHGVADMCGNIWEHVGGVRFMDGMPQVIPNNGAAYGADQSKDSPEWEAIYTEDGDPVYYNVHDGEITLQPVHPDGTDYDGVKFTDLEARSDMDVPDKLKDLGLYPADGYESDEYFWLDSDGERVIYRGGSWGDGSGAGVFSLGGGHSRGGADTGVGFRAACVRFICDSDTLDDLDSDKKQPEPKKRSILAPDFIGRIKQALARQFQALRSRSRRGSGRLRRTGRKGNSRRTHQGCSTQHRAGSGERSRGHVRADR
;
A
#
# COMPACT_ATOMS: atom_id res chain seq x y z
N MET A 1 -20.17 0.67 5.73
CA MET A 1 -18.98 1.53 5.61
C MET A 1 -19.31 2.99 5.94
N ARG A 2 -18.43 3.74 6.65
CA ARG A 2 -18.58 5.18 6.96
C ARG A 2 -17.22 5.86 7.15
N ASN A 3 -17.15 7.19 6.96
CA ASN A 3 -15.95 7.95 7.33
C ASN A 3 -16.06 8.43 8.78
N GLU A 4 -14.94 8.37 9.51
CA GLU A 4 -14.88 8.75 10.92
C GLU A 4 -13.51 9.41 11.21
N VAL A 5 -13.48 10.36 12.14
CA VAL A 5 -12.23 10.85 12.69
C VAL A 5 -11.93 10.05 13.96
N ILE A 6 -10.89 9.21 13.90
CA ILE A 6 -10.46 8.39 15.04
C ILE A 6 -9.23 9.05 15.66
N TYR A 7 -9.19 9.11 16.97
CA TYR A 7 -8.09 9.70 17.72
C TYR A 7 -7.17 8.62 18.27
N ASP A 8 -5.86 8.84 18.13
CA ASP A 8 -4.85 7.99 18.75
C ASP A 8 -4.81 8.19 20.30
N LYS A 9 -3.99 7.39 20.99
CA LYS A 9 -3.82 7.47 22.45
C LYS A 9 -3.39 8.86 22.99
N ASN A 10 -2.89 9.72 22.10
CA ASN A 10 -2.44 11.07 22.43
C ASN A 10 -3.44 12.14 21.97
N GLY A 11 -4.65 11.74 21.53
CA GLY A 11 -5.69 12.65 21.04
C GLY A 11 -5.41 13.25 19.66
N ARG A 12 -4.61 12.58 18.81
CA ARG A 12 -4.27 13.02 17.47
C ARG A 12 -5.24 12.42 16.46
N PRO A 13 -5.88 13.23 15.59
CA PRO A 13 -6.93 12.77 14.70
C PRO A 13 -6.36 12.11 13.44
N ASP A 14 -7.05 11.06 13.00
CA ASP A 14 -6.91 10.43 11.68
C ASP A 14 -8.25 10.35 10.98
N ILE A 15 -8.28 10.57 9.68
CA ILE A 15 -9.48 10.35 8.87
C ILE A 15 -9.45 8.89 8.41
N MET A 16 -10.44 8.13 8.86
CA MET A 16 -10.53 6.70 8.62
C MET A 16 -11.80 6.34 7.86
N VAL A 17 -11.76 5.23 7.12
CA VAL A 17 -12.94 4.54 6.60
C VAL A 17 -13.18 3.33 7.47
N VAL A 18 -14.38 3.22 8.03
CA VAL A 18 -14.73 2.21 9.04
C VAL A 18 -15.69 1.21 8.44
N PHE A 19 -15.39 -0.07 8.68
CA PHE A 19 -16.11 -1.23 8.19
C PHE A 19 -16.46 -2.17 9.36
N THR A 20 -17.54 -2.88 9.24
CA THR A 20 -17.78 -4.08 10.06
C THR A 20 -16.96 -5.25 9.52
N PRO A 21 -16.64 -6.28 10.34
CA PRO A 21 -15.97 -7.47 9.84
C PRO A 21 -16.64 -8.09 8.62
N SER A 22 -17.96 -8.18 8.61
CA SER A 22 -18.74 -8.77 7.52
C SER A 22 -18.72 -7.94 6.21
N GLU A 23 -18.54 -6.63 6.27
CA GLU A 23 -18.44 -5.79 5.06
C GLU A 23 -17.15 -6.07 4.29
N LEU A 24 -16.10 -6.55 4.96
CA LEU A 24 -14.81 -6.88 4.34
C LEU A 24 -14.53 -8.39 4.29
N GLY A 25 -15.41 -9.26 4.82
CA GLY A 25 -15.14 -10.68 4.94
C GLY A 25 -13.98 -11.01 5.89
N LEU A 26 -13.63 -10.09 6.79
CA LEU A 26 -12.54 -10.24 7.75
C LEU A 26 -13.02 -10.93 9.04
N PRO A 27 -12.11 -11.52 9.83
CA PRO A 27 -12.48 -12.20 11.08
C PRO A 27 -13.22 -11.28 12.06
N ASP A 28 -14.29 -11.79 12.67
CA ASP A 28 -15.03 -11.11 13.74
C ASP A 28 -14.39 -11.31 15.12
N THR A 29 -13.29 -12.04 15.18
CA THR A 29 -12.57 -12.36 16.41
C THR A 29 -11.07 -12.39 16.14
N LEU A 30 -10.29 -11.62 16.89
CA LEU A 30 -8.83 -11.62 16.86
C LEU A 30 -8.31 -11.97 18.24
N ARG A 31 -7.47 -13.01 18.35
CA ARG A 31 -6.86 -13.48 19.61
C ARG A 31 -7.89 -13.59 20.77
N GLY A 32 -9.08 -14.11 20.45
CA GLY A 32 -10.15 -14.33 21.43
C GLY A 32 -10.98 -13.10 21.79
N ARG A 33 -10.68 -11.93 21.20
CA ARG A 33 -11.46 -10.70 21.39
C ARG A 33 -12.39 -10.48 20.20
N LYS A 34 -13.65 -10.15 20.48
CA LYS A 34 -14.65 -9.85 19.46
C LYS A 34 -14.36 -8.49 18.83
N VAL A 35 -14.18 -8.49 17.50
CA VAL A 35 -13.97 -7.29 16.70
C VAL A 35 -15.31 -6.60 16.46
N LYS A 36 -15.38 -5.32 16.78
CA LYS A 36 -16.49 -4.45 16.47
C LYS A 36 -16.35 -3.89 15.05
N GLU A 37 -15.16 -3.38 14.73
CA GLU A 37 -14.92 -2.67 13.48
C GLU A 37 -13.43 -2.69 13.10
N TYR A 38 -13.20 -2.67 11.81
CA TYR A 38 -11.92 -2.37 11.17
C TYR A 38 -11.96 -0.94 10.63
N ALA A 39 -11.01 -0.12 10.99
CA ALA A 39 -10.87 1.24 10.51
C ALA A 39 -9.56 1.36 9.71
N ILE A 40 -9.66 1.69 8.43
CA ILE A 40 -8.52 1.81 7.52
C ILE A 40 -8.23 3.29 7.28
N SER A 41 -6.96 3.70 7.35
CA SER A 41 -6.56 5.06 6.97
C SER A 41 -7.10 5.40 5.59
N LYS A 42 -7.90 6.47 5.53
CA LYS A 42 -8.49 6.90 4.25
C LYS A 42 -7.44 7.26 3.22
N TYR A 43 -6.30 7.76 3.67
CA TYR A 43 -5.19 8.23 2.84
C TYR A 43 -3.89 7.53 3.24
N PRO A 44 -2.94 7.33 2.30
CA PRO A 44 -1.57 6.99 2.67
C PRO A 44 -1.07 7.94 3.75
N ASN A 45 -0.36 7.41 4.75
CA ASN A 45 0.04 8.25 5.88
C ASN A 45 1.07 9.30 5.47
N THR A 46 0.98 10.46 6.09
CA THR A 46 2.00 11.51 6.10
C THR A 46 2.66 11.56 7.48
N LEU A 47 3.91 12.02 7.55
CA LEU A 47 4.58 12.26 8.83
C LEU A 47 4.58 13.75 9.16
N ILE A 48 4.10 14.09 10.35
CA ILE A 48 4.20 15.43 10.95
C ILE A 48 4.95 15.28 12.27
N ASP A 49 6.14 15.85 12.36
CA ASP A 49 7.04 15.71 13.53
C ASP A 49 7.30 14.23 13.91
N GLY A 50 7.46 13.35 12.91
CA GLY A 50 7.71 11.92 13.09
C GLY A 50 6.48 11.08 13.50
N VAL A 51 5.28 11.65 13.45
CA VAL A 51 4.03 10.98 13.80
C VAL A 51 3.21 10.74 12.53
N PRO A 52 2.68 9.52 12.33
CA PRO A 52 1.85 9.22 11.15
C PRO A 52 0.43 9.76 11.30
N TYR A 53 -0.11 10.29 10.20
CA TYR A 53 -1.48 10.80 10.09
C TYR A 53 -2.11 10.42 8.75
N SER A 54 -3.37 10.03 8.78
CA SER A 54 -4.23 9.91 7.61
C SER A 54 -4.92 11.25 7.33
N LEU A 55 -4.32 12.06 6.46
CA LEU A 55 -4.81 13.40 6.14
C LEU A 55 -4.80 13.65 4.63
N PRO A 56 -5.80 14.37 4.09
CA PRO A 56 -5.84 14.72 2.67
C PRO A 56 -4.86 15.85 2.33
N PHE A 57 -4.49 15.91 1.06
CA PHE A 57 -3.64 16.97 0.50
C PHE A 57 -2.28 17.13 1.17
N MET A 58 -1.73 16.04 1.73
CA MET A 58 -0.41 15.99 2.33
C MET A 58 0.57 15.25 1.41
N LYS A 59 1.86 15.45 1.60
CA LYS A 59 2.88 14.61 0.97
C LYS A 59 2.84 13.24 1.64
N PRO A 60 2.67 12.14 0.88
CA PRO A 60 2.76 10.81 1.47
C PRO A 60 4.16 10.60 2.08
N ALA A 61 4.21 9.91 3.22
CA ALA A 61 5.47 9.48 3.82
C ALA A 61 6.10 8.39 2.96
N VAL A 62 7.38 8.52 2.67
CA VAL A 62 8.19 7.56 1.93
C VAL A 62 9.57 7.45 2.54
N ASN A 63 10.43 6.55 2.05
CA ASN A 63 11.69 6.17 2.68
C ASN A 63 11.50 5.60 4.10
N ILE A 64 10.47 4.80 4.26
CA ILE A 64 10.11 4.12 5.49
C ILE A 64 10.34 2.63 5.28
N SER A 65 11.10 1.97 6.17
CA SER A 65 11.25 0.53 6.14
C SER A 65 9.99 -0.16 6.70
N HIS A 66 9.82 -1.45 6.42
CA HIS A 66 8.69 -2.21 6.90
C HIS A 66 8.60 -2.21 8.44
N ASP A 67 9.73 -2.45 9.12
CA ASP A 67 9.76 -2.43 10.58
C ASP A 67 9.44 -1.04 11.16
N GLU A 68 9.89 0.01 10.48
CA GLU A 68 9.55 1.37 10.89
C GLU A 68 8.08 1.68 10.67
N ALA A 69 7.47 1.21 9.58
CA ALA A 69 6.04 1.36 9.32
C ALA A 69 5.20 0.70 10.41
N ILE A 70 5.52 -0.56 10.80
CA ILE A 70 4.88 -1.25 11.92
C ILE A 70 5.00 -0.42 13.20
N ARG A 71 6.22 -0.05 13.59
CA ARG A 71 6.49 0.72 14.81
C ARG A 71 5.75 2.05 14.85
N LEU A 72 5.70 2.77 13.73
CA LEU A 72 4.99 4.05 13.62
C LEU A 72 3.48 3.87 13.82
N CYS A 73 2.88 2.86 13.20
CA CYS A 73 1.45 2.58 13.34
C CYS A 73 1.11 2.16 14.78
N GLU A 74 1.83 1.20 15.37
CA GLU A 74 1.62 0.73 16.73
C GLU A 74 1.85 1.82 17.79
N SER A 75 2.71 2.80 17.49
CA SER A 75 2.96 3.95 18.38
C SER A 75 1.70 4.78 18.66
N LYS A 76 0.65 4.65 17.85
CA LYS A 76 -0.62 5.36 17.98
C LYS A 76 -1.49 4.81 19.13
N GLY A 77 -1.30 3.55 19.52
CA GLY A 77 -1.98 2.95 20.68
C GLY A 77 -2.58 1.59 20.38
N GLU A 78 -3.38 1.09 21.30
CA GLU A 78 -4.03 -0.21 21.19
C GLU A 78 -4.90 -0.31 19.94
N GLY A 79 -4.80 -1.44 19.24
CA GLY A 79 -5.54 -1.72 18.01
C GLY A 79 -4.96 -1.06 16.75
N TRP A 80 -4.07 -0.06 16.89
CA TRP A 80 -3.41 0.54 15.74
C TRP A 80 -2.28 -0.36 15.23
N HIS A 81 -2.25 -0.57 13.92
CA HIS A 81 -1.28 -1.44 13.25
C HIS A 81 -1.01 -0.94 11.82
N LEU A 82 0.06 -1.45 11.21
CA LEU A 82 0.26 -1.32 9.77
C LEU A 82 -0.85 -2.08 9.07
N ILE A 83 -1.52 -1.48 8.06
CA ILE A 83 -2.53 -2.21 7.29
C ILE A 83 -2.01 -3.60 6.94
N THR A 84 -2.80 -4.63 7.17
CA THR A 84 -2.41 -6.00 6.84
C THR A 84 -2.68 -6.31 5.38
N ASN A 85 -2.04 -7.35 4.85
CA ASN A 85 -2.37 -7.84 3.52
C ASN A 85 -3.82 -8.30 3.43
N ASP A 86 -4.34 -8.97 4.47
CA ASP A 86 -5.75 -9.40 4.53
C ASP A 86 -6.71 -8.20 4.39
N GLU A 87 -6.44 -7.10 5.10
CA GLU A 87 -7.24 -5.88 5.02
C GLU A 87 -7.13 -5.19 3.65
N TRP A 88 -5.92 -5.19 3.08
CA TRP A 88 -5.68 -4.61 1.76
C TRP A 88 -6.43 -5.38 0.66
N VAL A 89 -6.27 -6.70 0.61
CA VAL A 89 -6.92 -7.52 -0.42
C VAL A 89 -8.43 -7.60 -0.24
N ALA A 90 -8.93 -7.53 1.01
CA ALA A 90 -10.36 -7.42 1.27
C ALA A 90 -10.98 -6.19 0.60
N LEU A 91 -10.30 -5.03 0.66
CA LEU A 91 -10.72 -3.83 -0.09
C LEU A 91 -10.59 -4.03 -1.60
N GLY A 92 -9.56 -4.73 -2.07
CA GLY A 92 -9.37 -5.06 -3.48
C GLY A 92 -10.50 -5.94 -4.02
N PHE A 93 -10.82 -7.02 -3.34
CA PHE A 93 -11.93 -7.91 -3.72
C PHE A 93 -13.28 -7.20 -3.63
N TRP A 94 -13.48 -6.37 -2.57
CA TRP A 94 -14.68 -5.56 -2.48
C TRP A 94 -14.85 -4.65 -3.72
N SER A 95 -13.76 -4.01 -4.16
CA SER A 95 -13.78 -3.14 -5.35
C SER A 95 -14.07 -3.93 -6.63
N TRP A 96 -13.48 -5.13 -6.76
CA TRP A 96 -13.71 -6.00 -7.90
C TRP A 96 -15.15 -6.50 -7.97
N ASP A 97 -15.70 -6.98 -6.86
CA ASP A 97 -17.07 -7.47 -6.75
C ASP A 97 -18.13 -6.39 -7.04
N ASN A 98 -17.77 -5.12 -6.84
CA ASN A 98 -18.66 -3.97 -7.05
C ASN A 98 -18.37 -3.18 -8.34
N ASP A 99 -17.49 -3.67 -9.23
CA ASP A 99 -17.08 -2.99 -10.47
C ASP A 99 -16.51 -1.57 -10.22
N THR A 100 -15.81 -1.37 -9.10
CA THR A 100 -15.23 -0.08 -8.69
C THR A 100 -13.72 -0.12 -8.57
N MET A 101 -13.03 -1.01 -9.30
CA MET A 101 -11.56 -1.07 -9.28
C MET A 101 -10.97 0.33 -9.48
N PRO A 102 -10.19 0.83 -8.49
CA PRO A 102 -9.73 2.21 -8.55
C PRO A 102 -8.65 2.38 -9.62
N THR A 103 -8.77 3.45 -10.35
CA THR A 103 -7.63 4.03 -11.08
C THR A 103 -6.78 4.86 -10.11
N GLY A 104 -5.63 5.40 -10.58
CA GLY A 104 -4.75 6.13 -9.67
C GLY A 104 -3.67 6.93 -10.37
N ASN A 105 -2.78 7.52 -9.58
CA ASN A 105 -1.61 8.19 -10.11
C ASN A 105 -0.55 7.15 -10.55
N THR A 106 -0.62 6.73 -11.79
CA THR A 106 0.26 5.72 -12.38
C THR A 106 1.16 6.27 -13.50
N ALA A 107 0.93 7.54 -13.91
CA ALA A 107 1.67 8.21 -14.97
C ALA A 107 2.02 9.67 -14.60
N SER A 108 2.82 9.83 -13.52
CA SER A 108 3.39 11.10 -13.08
C SER A 108 2.36 12.23 -12.89
N GLY A 109 1.40 12.02 -12.01
CA GLY A 109 0.36 12.99 -11.63
C GLY A 109 -0.99 12.71 -12.25
N LYS A 110 -1.13 11.63 -13.02
CA LYS A 110 -2.36 11.22 -13.69
C LYS A 110 -2.48 9.71 -13.82
N SER A 111 -3.67 9.23 -14.15
CA SER A 111 -3.88 7.84 -14.53
C SER A 111 -3.29 7.58 -15.93
N HIS A 112 -2.67 6.40 -16.13
CA HIS A 112 -2.18 5.97 -17.45
C HIS A 112 -3.35 5.65 -18.40
N SER A 113 -4.40 5.00 -17.87
CA SER A 113 -5.58 4.56 -18.63
C SER A 113 -6.61 5.68 -18.83
N HIS A 114 -6.65 6.68 -17.92
CA HIS A 114 -7.57 7.82 -17.94
C HIS A 114 -6.79 9.12 -17.73
N PRO A 115 -6.10 9.64 -18.76
CA PRO A 115 -5.20 10.80 -18.63
C PRO A 115 -5.85 12.10 -18.18
N GLU A 116 -7.17 12.22 -18.27
CA GLU A 116 -7.97 13.34 -17.75
C GLU A 116 -8.10 13.30 -16.22
N GLN A 117 -7.94 12.14 -15.60
CA GLN A 117 -7.92 11.97 -14.15
C GLN A 117 -6.55 12.36 -13.62
N THR A 118 -6.49 13.49 -12.93
CA THR A 118 -5.23 14.06 -12.45
C THR A 118 -5.30 14.38 -10.96
N GLY A 119 -4.18 14.23 -10.27
CA GLY A 119 -3.97 14.67 -8.89
C GLY A 119 -3.03 15.88 -8.82
N THR A 120 -2.90 16.46 -7.64
CA THR A 120 -2.02 17.61 -7.40
C THR A 120 -0.60 17.16 -7.11
N THR A 121 0.31 17.32 -8.07
CA THR A 121 1.75 17.03 -7.87
C THR A 121 2.43 18.11 -7.02
N TYR A 122 3.58 17.76 -6.42
CA TYR A 122 4.35 18.68 -5.58
C TYR A 122 5.84 18.68 -5.94
N GLU A 123 6.54 19.75 -5.55
CA GLU A 123 7.98 19.89 -5.82
C GLU A 123 8.81 18.85 -5.07
N GLY A 124 9.72 18.19 -5.80
CA GLY A 124 10.50 17.07 -5.28
C GLY A 124 9.73 15.76 -5.17
N GLY A 125 8.46 15.72 -5.61
CA GLY A 125 7.62 14.53 -5.62
C GLY A 125 7.90 13.56 -6.76
N CYS A 126 8.67 13.97 -7.75
CA CYS A 126 9.01 13.15 -8.93
C CYS A 126 7.81 12.60 -9.72
N GLY A 127 6.65 13.22 -9.61
CA GLY A 127 5.40 12.76 -10.21
C GLY A 127 4.37 12.26 -9.19
N LYS A 128 4.78 12.08 -7.93
CA LYS A 128 3.83 11.79 -6.84
C LYS A 128 2.85 12.93 -6.64
N THR A 129 1.62 12.58 -6.24
CA THR A 129 0.57 13.54 -5.90
C THR A 129 0.38 13.66 -4.39
N LEU A 130 -0.21 14.75 -3.96
CA LEU A 130 -0.69 14.89 -2.58
C LEU A 130 -1.80 13.86 -2.33
N THR A 131 -1.85 13.32 -1.12
CA THR A 131 -2.81 12.29 -0.71
C THR A 131 -4.25 12.74 -0.95
N GLY A 132 -5.07 11.87 -1.56
CA GLY A 132 -6.48 12.14 -1.84
C GLY A 132 -6.73 13.36 -2.71
N SER A 133 -5.76 13.81 -3.50
CA SER A 133 -5.93 14.96 -4.40
C SER A 133 -6.45 14.58 -5.79
N GLY A 134 -6.58 13.29 -6.06
CA GLY A 134 -7.16 12.77 -7.28
C GLY A 134 -8.70 12.79 -7.27
N PRO A 135 -9.34 12.43 -8.39
CA PRO A 135 -10.78 12.29 -8.48
C PRO A 135 -11.29 11.08 -7.68
N VAL A 136 -12.60 10.98 -7.51
CA VAL A 136 -13.23 9.91 -6.72
C VAL A 136 -13.00 8.51 -7.29
N GLN A 137 -12.73 8.38 -8.58
CA GLN A 137 -12.36 7.13 -9.24
C GLN A 137 -11.02 6.55 -8.73
N TRP A 138 -10.23 7.33 -7.97
CA TRP A 138 -9.02 6.86 -7.29
C TRP A 138 -9.30 6.29 -5.90
N ASN A 139 -10.57 6.28 -5.48
CA ASN A 139 -11.03 5.66 -4.24
C ASN A 139 -11.57 4.26 -4.55
N HIS A 140 -11.37 3.31 -3.63
CA HIS A 140 -11.75 1.90 -3.81
C HIS A 140 -13.23 1.67 -4.15
N ASP A 141 -14.13 2.57 -3.74
CA ASP A 141 -15.57 2.50 -3.96
C ASP A 141 -16.08 3.47 -5.06
N GLY A 142 -15.17 4.16 -5.74
CA GLY A 142 -15.52 5.16 -6.75
C GLY A 142 -16.24 6.40 -6.21
N THR A 143 -16.32 6.58 -4.88
CA THR A 143 -16.99 7.70 -4.22
C THR A 143 -16.07 8.53 -3.34
N ALA A 144 -16.54 9.69 -2.88
CA ALA A 144 -15.79 10.52 -1.93
C ALA A 144 -15.66 9.88 -0.53
N HIS A 145 -16.32 8.74 -0.27
CA HIS A 145 -16.29 8.07 1.03
C HIS A 145 -15.25 6.96 1.13
N GLY A 146 -14.76 6.46 0.00
CA GLY A 146 -13.84 5.34 -0.10
C GLY A 146 -12.44 5.60 0.43
N VAL A 147 -11.66 4.53 0.53
CA VAL A 147 -10.21 4.56 0.78
C VAL A 147 -9.51 5.02 -0.48
N ALA A 148 -8.70 6.06 -0.38
CA ALA A 148 -8.07 6.73 -1.52
C ALA A 148 -6.66 6.18 -1.81
N ASP A 149 -6.22 6.36 -3.07
CA ASP A 149 -4.85 6.14 -3.51
C ASP A 149 -4.33 4.70 -3.32
N MET A 150 -5.19 3.69 -3.41
CA MET A 150 -4.77 2.27 -3.36
C MET A 150 -4.14 1.78 -4.67
N CYS A 151 -4.27 2.54 -5.74
CA CYS A 151 -3.64 2.29 -7.04
C CYS A 151 -2.65 3.42 -7.37
N GLY A 152 -1.39 3.09 -7.55
CA GLY A 152 -0.35 4.04 -7.92
C GLY A 152 0.03 5.02 -6.79
N ASN A 153 0.62 6.13 -7.17
CA ASN A 153 1.18 7.19 -6.32
C ASN A 153 2.41 6.75 -5.51
N ILE A 154 2.26 5.89 -4.53
CA ILE A 154 3.35 5.23 -3.81
C ILE A 154 2.99 3.77 -3.56
N TRP A 155 3.98 2.90 -3.59
CA TRP A 155 3.87 1.58 -3.01
C TRP A 155 3.63 1.68 -1.50
N GLU A 156 2.82 0.78 -0.94
CA GLU A 156 2.53 0.79 0.48
C GLU A 156 2.87 -0.56 1.13
N HIS A 157 3.72 -0.53 2.15
CA HIS A 157 3.97 -1.72 2.98
C HIS A 157 2.68 -2.25 3.58
N VAL A 158 2.54 -3.57 3.61
CA VAL A 158 1.47 -4.28 4.30
C VAL A 158 2.06 -5.31 5.27
N GLY A 159 1.37 -5.57 6.39
CA GLY A 159 1.77 -6.56 7.38
C GLY A 159 1.16 -7.93 7.14
N GLY A 160 1.64 -8.94 7.87
CA GLY A 160 1.02 -10.27 7.95
C GLY A 160 1.35 -11.24 6.82
N VAL A 161 2.11 -10.82 5.79
CA VAL A 161 2.60 -11.68 4.70
C VAL A 161 4.04 -11.38 4.39
N ARG A 162 4.82 -12.40 4.10
CA ARG A 162 6.21 -12.30 3.61
C ARG A 162 6.55 -13.47 2.71
N PHE A 163 7.69 -13.38 2.04
CA PHE A 163 8.36 -14.51 1.41
C PHE A 163 9.65 -14.85 2.17
N MET A 164 9.97 -16.12 2.25
CA MET A 164 11.22 -16.63 2.80
C MET A 164 11.81 -17.61 1.80
N ASP A 165 12.90 -17.24 1.15
CA ASP A 165 13.52 -18.01 0.07
C ASP A 165 12.50 -18.48 -0.99
N GLY A 166 11.63 -17.55 -1.42
CA GLY A 166 10.54 -17.80 -2.37
C GLY A 166 9.30 -18.48 -1.79
N MET A 167 9.32 -18.93 -0.52
CA MET A 167 8.16 -19.53 0.13
C MET A 167 7.25 -18.49 0.77
N PRO A 168 5.97 -18.40 0.41
CA PRO A 168 5.03 -17.47 1.04
C PRO A 168 4.70 -17.93 2.47
N GLN A 169 4.76 -16.98 3.39
CA GLN A 169 4.42 -17.17 4.80
C GLN A 169 3.43 -16.10 5.26
N VAL A 170 2.50 -16.50 6.11
CA VAL A 170 1.45 -15.62 6.62
C VAL A 170 1.36 -15.68 8.14
N ILE A 171 0.83 -14.63 8.74
CA ILE A 171 0.28 -14.67 10.10
C ILE A 171 -1.24 -14.89 9.93
N PRO A 172 -1.77 -16.08 10.26
CA PRO A 172 -3.11 -16.47 9.87
C PRO A 172 -4.21 -15.63 10.54
N ASN A 173 -5.41 -15.68 9.94
CA ASN A 173 -6.63 -15.09 10.47
C ASN A 173 -6.54 -13.58 10.75
N ASN A 174 -5.86 -12.84 9.87
CA ASN A 174 -5.57 -11.41 10.06
C ASN A 174 -4.91 -11.10 11.42
N GLY A 175 -4.13 -12.06 11.95
CA GLY A 175 -3.50 -11.94 13.27
C GLY A 175 -2.53 -10.76 13.39
N ALA A 176 -1.96 -10.32 12.28
CA ALA A 176 -1.08 -9.17 12.21
C ALA A 176 -1.78 -7.84 12.58
N ALA A 177 -3.12 -7.79 12.52
CA ALA A 177 -3.89 -6.62 12.92
C ALA A 177 -3.89 -6.38 14.43
N TYR A 178 -3.56 -7.39 15.25
CA TYR A 178 -3.59 -7.23 16.70
C TYR A 178 -2.62 -8.15 17.43
N GLY A 179 -1.53 -7.55 17.93
CA GLY A 179 -0.63 -8.17 18.90
C GLY A 179 0.19 -9.36 18.39
N ALA A 180 0.33 -9.53 17.08
CA ALA A 180 1.23 -10.53 16.49
C ALA A 180 2.68 -10.04 16.51
N ASP A 181 3.60 -10.95 16.81
CA ASP A 181 5.01 -10.72 16.57
C ASP A 181 5.34 -10.93 15.09
N GLN A 182 5.54 -9.83 14.37
CA GLN A 182 5.91 -9.84 12.95
C GLN A 182 7.44 -9.82 12.73
N SER A 183 8.25 -10.03 13.77
CA SER A 183 9.72 -10.08 13.63
C SER A 183 10.16 -11.25 12.75
N LYS A 184 11.38 -11.17 12.22
CA LYS A 184 11.91 -12.19 11.29
C LYS A 184 11.83 -13.62 11.85
N ASP A 185 12.18 -13.77 13.12
CA ASP A 185 12.31 -15.08 13.77
C ASP A 185 11.06 -15.48 14.57
N SER A 186 9.95 -14.76 14.39
CA SER A 186 8.70 -15.06 15.08
C SER A 186 8.16 -16.43 14.70
N PRO A 187 7.70 -17.22 15.67
CA PRO A 187 7.04 -18.50 15.42
C PRO A 187 5.59 -18.36 14.92
N GLU A 188 5.08 -17.13 14.78
CA GLU A 188 3.73 -16.88 14.30
C GLU A 188 3.61 -16.93 12.77
N TRP A 189 4.73 -16.98 12.05
CA TRP A 189 4.75 -17.16 10.61
C TRP A 189 4.46 -18.60 10.25
N GLU A 190 3.43 -18.81 9.44
CA GLU A 190 3.03 -20.11 8.91
C GLU A 190 3.27 -20.12 7.39
N ALA A 191 3.99 -21.14 6.91
CA ALA A 191 4.16 -21.36 5.48
C ALA A 191 2.87 -21.89 4.85
N ILE A 192 2.66 -21.53 3.58
CA ILE A 192 1.51 -22.02 2.81
C ILE A 192 1.90 -23.32 2.11
N TYR A 193 1.04 -24.32 2.25
CA TYR A 193 1.18 -25.63 1.64
C TYR A 193 -0.03 -25.92 0.73
N THR A 194 0.14 -26.86 -0.21
CA THR A 194 -0.97 -27.43 -0.96
C THR A 194 -1.88 -28.25 -0.04
N GLU A 195 -3.07 -28.66 -0.53
CA GLU A 195 -3.97 -29.53 0.23
C GLU A 195 -3.33 -30.89 0.55
N ASP A 196 -2.45 -31.39 -0.33
CA ASP A 196 -1.70 -32.63 -0.12
C ASP A 196 -0.51 -32.48 0.85
N GLY A 197 -0.22 -31.27 1.30
CA GLY A 197 0.84 -30.92 2.22
C GLY A 197 2.20 -30.66 1.58
N ASP A 198 2.25 -30.48 0.27
CA ASP A 198 3.47 -30.10 -0.44
C ASP A 198 3.77 -28.60 -0.22
N PRO A 199 5.05 -28.22 -0.08
CA PRO A 199 5.43 -26.82 0.05
C PRO A 199 5.17 -26.04 -1.25
N VAL A 200 4.91 -24.74 -1.12
CA VAL A 200 4.75 -23.84 -2.27
C VAL A 200 5.92 -22.87 -2.33
N TYR A 201 6.61 -22.85 -3.45
CA TYR A 201 7.67 -21.88 -3.73
C TYR A 201 7.37 -21.11 -5.01
N TYR A 202 7.71 -19.84 -5.01
CA TYR A 202 7.78 -19.01 -6.20
C TYR A 202 9.22 -19.09 -6.75
N ASN A 203 9.38 -19.77 -7.87
CA ASN A 203 10.63 -19.84 -8.59
C ASN A 203 10.73 -18.66 -9.54
N VAL A 204 11.69 -17.76 -9.31
CA VAL A 204 11.95 -16.58 -10.15
C VAL A 204 13.16 -16.88 -11.02
N HIS A 205 12.97 -16.94 -12.34
CA HIS A 205 14.05 -17.27 -13.27
C HIS A 205 13.79 -16.76 -14.69
N ASP A 206 14.79 -16.07 -15.28
CA ASP A 206 14.80 -15.62 -16.67
C ASP A 206 13.53 -14.85 -17.15
N GLY A 207 12.94 -14.02 -16.30
CA GLY A 207 11.75 -13.22 -16.62
C GLY A 207 10.42 -13.93 -16.36
N GLU A 208 10.44 -15.09 -15.74
CA GLU A 208 9.27 -15.88 -15.39
C GLU A 208 9.18 -16.08 -13.87
N ILE A 209 7.95 -16.16 -13.37
CA ILE A 209 7.68 -16.54 -11.98
C ILE A 209 6.69 -17.70 -12.00
N THR A 210 7.15 -18.86 -11.53
CA THR A 210 6.38 -20.11 -11.57
C THR A 210 6.25 -20.70 -10.17
N LEU A 211 5.04 -21.12 -9.78
CA LEU A 211 4.82 -21.82 -8.53
C LEU A 211 5.22 -23.31 -8.68
N GLN A 212 5.94 -23.82 -7.69
CA GLN A 212 6.40 -25.20 -7.68
C GLN A 212 6.53 -25.77 -6.26
N PRO A 213 6.46 -27.11 -6.08
CA PRO A 213 6.59 -27.74 -4.75
C PRO A 213 8.06 -28.01 -4.35
N VAL A 214 9.02 -27.47 -5.07
CA VAL A 214 10.45 -27.69 -4.84
C VAL A 214 11.13 -26.35 -4.62
N HIS A 215 12.02 -26.29 -3.62
CA HIS A 215 12.84 -25.10 -3.39
C HIS A 215 13.60 -24.71 -4.66
N PRO A 216 13.60 -23.42 -5.07
CA PRO A 216 14.39 -22.95 -6.21
C PRO A 216 15.88 -23.28 -6.05
N ASP A 217 16.54 -23.68 -7.16
CA ASP A 217 17.99 -23.95 -7.16
C ASP A 217 18.84 -22.69 -7.17
N GLY A 218 18.23 -21.54 -7.46
CA GLY A 218 18.87 -20.23 -7.54
C GLY A 218 18.00 -19.13 -6.99
N THR A 219 18.55 -17.94 -6.95
CA THR A 219 17.84 -16.73 -6.54
C THR A 219 17.90 -15.71 -7.66
N ASP A 220 16.78 -15.07 -7.95
CA ASP A 220 16.66 -14.01 -8.95
C ASP A 220 15.62 -12.97 -8.52
N TYR A 221 15.62 -11.83 -9.22
CA TYR A 221 14.62 -10.78 -9.05
C TYR A 221 14.02 -10.45 -10.40
N ASP A 222 12.72 -10.68 -10.53
CA ASP A 222 12.00 -10.34 -11.75
C ASP A 222 10.53 -9.99 -11.47
N GLY A 223 9.80 -9.64 -12.52
CA GLY A 223 8.38 -9.30 -12.45
C GLY A 223 7.63 -9.77 -13.68
N VAL A 224 6.43 -10.28 -13.44
CA VAL A 224 5.49 -10.69 -14.48
C VAL A 224 4.16 -9.97 -14.27
N LYS A 225 3.28 -10.00 -15.27
CA LYS A 225 1.89 -9.62 -15.02
C LYS A 225 1.31 -10.55 -13.95
N PHE A 226 0.53 -10.00 -13.04
CA PHE A 226 -0.08 -10.78 -11.97
C PHE A 226 -0.90 -11.97 -12.52
N THR A 227 -1.60 -11.75 -13.63
CA THR A 227 -2.39 -12.79 -14.33
C THR A 227 -1.55 -13.79 -15.14
N ASP A 228 -0.27 -13.52 -15.33
CA ASP A 228 0.67 -14.41 -16.03
C ASP A 228 1.48 -15.29 -15.04
N LEU A 229 1.14 -15.25 -13.75
CA LEU A 229 1.68 -16.20 -12.79
C LEU A 229 1.19 -17.61 -13.15
N GLU A 230 2.14 -18.52 -13.33
CA GLU A 230 1.87 -19.90 -13.66
C GLU A 230 2.22 -20.84 -12.50
N ALA A 231 1.53 -21.96 -12.43
CA ALA A 231 1.90 -23.07 -11.56
C ALA A 231 2.38 -24.24 -12.38
N ARG A 232 3.35 -24.98 -11.89
CA ARG A 232 3.80 -26.22 -12.51
C ARG A 232 2.63 -27.21 -12.65
N SER A 233 2.55 -27.92 -13.77
CA SER A 233 1.40 -28.75 -14.15
C SER A 233 1.08 -29.91 -13.20
N ASP A 234 1.96 -30.23 -12.28
CA ASP A 234 1.81 -31.27 -11.24
C ASP A 234 1.52 -30.66 -9.86
N MET A 235 1.10 -29.40 -9.80
CA MET A 235 0.82 -28.67 -8.56
C MET A 235 -0.56 -28.01 -8.62
N ASP A 236 -1.40 -28.32 -7.64
CA ASP A 236 -2.64 -27.58 -7.43
C ASP A 236 -2.34 -26.30 -6.62
N VAL A 237 -2.81 -25.16 -7.13
CA VAL A 237 -2.62 -23.87 -6.46
C VAL A 237 -3.56 -23.78 -5.26
N PRO A 238 -3.04 -23.59 -4.04
CA PRO A 238 -3.89 -23.42 -2.87
C PRO A 238 -4.82 -22.21 -2.98
N ASP A 239 -6.10 -22.36 -2.68
CA ASP A 239 -7.05 -21.22 -2.67
C ASP A 239 -6.60 -20.12 -1.72
N LYS A 240 -5.89 -20.45 -0.65
CA LYS A 240 -5.28 -19.47 0.26
C LYS A 240 -4.38 -18.44 -0.43
N LEU A 241 -3.67 -18.81 -1.51
CA LEU A 241 -2.88 -17.85 -2.30
C LEU A 241 -3.75 -16.87 -3.06
N LYS A 242 -4.90 -17.35 -3.61
CA LYS A 242 -5.88 -16.52 -4.28
C LYS A 242 -6.53 -15.55 -3.30
N ASP A 243 -6.96 -16.03 -2.12
CA ASP A 243 -7.56 -15.24 -1.06
C ASP A 243 -6.65 -14.11 -0.58
N LEU A 244 -5.34 -14.35 -0.59
CA LEU A 244 -4.32 -13.38 -0.17
C LEU A 244 -3.83 -12.48 -1.31
N GLY A 245 -4.37 -12.62 -2.53
CA GLY A 245 -3.91 -11.90 -3.70
C GLY A 245 -2.42 -12.18 -4.00
N LEU A 246 -1.94 -13.36 -3.69
CA LEU A 246 -0.60 -13.86 -4.04
C LEU A 246 -0.62 -14.66 -5.34
N TYR A 247 -1.78 -15.10 -5.77
CA TYR A 247 -2.07 -15.71 -7.07
C TYR A 247 -3.40 -15.15 -7.59
N PRO A 248 -3.57 -15.00 -8.90
CA PRO A 248 -4.81 -14.43 -9.44
C PRO A 248 -6.02 -15.29 -9.09
N ALA A 249 -7.10 -14.64 -8.65
CA ALA A 249 -8.38 -15.28 -8.46
C ALA A 249 -8.99 -15.68 -9.81
N ASP A 250 -9.81 -16.70 -9.83
CA ASP A 250 -10.41 -17.21 -11.05
C ASP A 250 -11.27 -16.12 -11.74
N GLY A 251 -10.92 -15.82 -12.98
CA GLY A 251 -11.59 -14.78 -13.77
C GLY A 251 -11.12 -13.35 -13.51
N TYR A 252 -10.10 -13.14 -12.66
CA TYR A 252 -9.48 -11.84 -12.52
C TYR A 252 -8.56 -11.56 -13.72
N GLU A 253 -8.77 -10.43 -14.38
CA GLU A 253 -7.97 -9.97 -15.51
C GLU A 253 -7.40 -8.58 -15.21
N SER A 254 -6.08 -8.40 -15.38
CA SER A 254 -5.44 -7.10 -15.22
C SER A 254 -4.06 -7.06 -15.89
N ASP A 255 -3.53 -5.84 -16.07
CA ASP A 255 -2.14 -5.61 -16.48
C ASP A 255 -1.21 -5.33 -15.29
N GLU A 256 -1.69 -5.50 -14.05
CA GLU A 256 -0.94 -5.32 -12.82
C GLU A 256 0.26 -6.27 -12.74
N TYR A 257 1.32 -5.85 -12.08
CA TYR A 257 2.56 -6.62 -11.99
C TYR A 257 2.79 -7.21 -10.61
N PHE A 258 3.39 -8.39 -10.61
CA PHE A 258 3.91 -9.11 -9.46
C PHE A 258 5.44 -9.16 -9.58
N TRP A 259 6.14 -8.53 -8.64
CA TRP A 259 7.60 -8.47 -8.58
C TRP A 259 8.08 -9.24 -7.36
N LEU A 260 9.05 -10.13 -7.53
CA LEU A 260 9.61 -10.90 -6.42
C LEU A 260 11.12 -11.07 -6.56
N ASP A 261 11.82 -10.91 -5.45
CA ASP A 261 13.17 -11.40 -5.22
C ASP A 261 13.06 -12.68 -4.36
N SER A 262 13.54 -13.79 -4.88
CA SER A 262 13.44 -15.09 -4.22
C SER A 262 14.56 -15.37 -3.20
N ASP A 263 15.45 -14.40 -2.92
CA ASP A 263 16.57 -14.57 -1.97
C ASP A 263 16.22 -14.07 -0.57
N GLY A 264 16.26 -14.93 0.41
CA GLY A 264 16.06 -14.62 1.83
C GLY A 264 14.66 -14.10 2.17
N GLU A 265 14.58 -13.27 3.22
CA GLU A 265 13.30 -12.66 3.63
C GLU A 265 12.97 -11.45 2.76
N ARG A 266 11.77 -11.47 2.16
CA ARG A 266 11.17 -10.35 1.45
C ARG A 266 9.84 -9.97 2.07
N VAL A 267 9.72 -8.71 2.47
CA VAL A 267 8.44 -8.11 2.88
C VAL A 267 7.71 -7.58 1.66
N ILE A 268 6.39 -7.57 1.71
CA ILE A 268 5.60 -7.13 0.57
C ILE A 268 5.08 -5.71 0.71
N TYR A 269 4.87 -5.08 -0.43
CA TYR A 269 4.21 -3.81 -0.59
C TYR A 269 3.27 -3.86 -1.80
N ARG A 270 2.20 -3.05 -1.77
CA ARG A 270 1.07 -3.12 -2.68
C ARG A 270 0.83 -1.80 -3.41
N GLY A 271 0.03 -1.84 -4.45
CA GLY A 271 -0.58 -0.66 -5.08
C GLY A 271 0.13 -0.12 -6.30
N GLY A 272 1.42 -0.30 -6.40
CA GLY A 272 2.21 0.34 -7.47
C GLY A 272 2.57 1.80 -7.16
N SER A 273 3.38 2.42 -8.02
CA SER A 273 3.86 3.78 -7.89
C SER A 273 3.36 4.71 -9.00
N TRP A 274 3.72 5.98 -8.89
CA TRP A 274 3.39 7.02 -9.87
C TRP A 274 3.96 6.82 -11.27
N GLY A 275 4.82 5.84 -11.49
CA GLY A 275 5.53 5.60 -12.73
C GLY A 275 5.32 4.23 -13.35
N ASP A 276 4.54 3.34 -12.71
CA ASP A 276 4.45 1.94 -13.11
C ASP A 276 3.41 1.69 -14.23
N GLY A 277 2.70 2.74 -14.66
CA GLY A 277 1.75 2.62 -15.78
C GLY A 277 0.65 1.60 -15.51
N SER A 278 0.47 0.67 -16.45
CA SER A 278 -0.51 -0.42 -16.32
C SER A 278 -0.08 -1.48 -15.31
N GLY A 279 1.20 -1.51 -14.92
CA GLY A 279 1.69 -2.43 -13.90
C GLY A 279 1.27 -2.07 -12.47
N ALA A 280 0.76 -0.84 -12.23
CA ALA A 280 0.19 -0.43 -10.95
C ALA A 280 -1.28 -0.83 -10.84
N GLY A 281 -1.71 -1.26 -9.66
CA GLY A 281 -3.10 -1.57 -9.33
C GLY A 281 -3.20 -2.13 -7.92
N VAL A 282 -4.41 -2.41 -7.47
CA VAL A 282 -4.66 -2.82 -6.08
C VAL A 282 -3.99 -4.16 -5.76
N PHE A 283 -3.96 -5.09 -6.70
CA PHE A 283 -3.34 -6.40 -6.55
C PHE A 283 -1.86 -6.41 -6.96
N SER A 284 -1.32 -5.30 -7.49
CA SER A 284 0.12 -5.21 -7.72
C SER A 284 0.89 -5.55 -6.45
N LEU A 285 1.93 -6.37 -6.60
CA LEU A 285 2.78 -6.81 -5.50
C LEU A 285 4.24 -6.53 -5.80
N GLY A 286 4.92 -5.92 -4.85
CA GLY A 286 6.37 -5.82 -4.83
C GLY A 286 6.94 -6.60 -3.64
N GLY A 287 7.79 -7.57 -3.92
CA GLY A 287 8.53 -8.40 -2.97
C GLY A 287 10.05 -8.28 -3.16
N GLY A 288 10.54 -7.09 -3.53
CA GLY A 288 11.97 -6.86 -3.74
C GLY A 288 12.73 -6.34 -2.52
N HIS A 289 12.04 -5.94 -1.46
CA HIS A 289 12.68 -5.36 -0.28
C HIS A 289 12.84 -6.35 0.85
N SER A 290 14.01 -6.35 1.46
CA SER A 290 14.19 -6.90 2.81
C SER A 290 13.46 -6.01 3.84
N ARG A 291 13.25 -6.50 5.04
CA ARG A 291 12.57 -5.83 6.16
C ARG A 291 13.10 -4.41 6.47
N GLY A 292 14.42 -4.20 6.34
CA GLY A 292 15.07 -2.91 6.54
C GLY A 292 15.15 -2.03 5.29
N GLY A 293 14.69 -2.52 4.14
CA GLY A 293 14.71 -1.77 2.88
C GLY A 293 13.78 -0.57 2.93
N ALA A 294 14.23 0.55 2.36
CA ALA A 294 13.45 1.78 2.25
C ALA A 294 13.73 2.44 0.90
N ASP A 295 12.69 2.97 0.27
CA ASP A 295 12.77 3.61 -1.04
C ASP A 295 11.92 4.87 -1.12
N THR A 296 12.28 5.78 -2.03
CA THR A 296 11.57 7.05 -2.26
C THR A 296 10.17 6.88 -2.83
N GLY A 297 9.82 5.70 -3.26
CA GLY A 297 8.51 5.31 -3.80
C GLY A 297 7.68 4.44 -2.85
N VAL A 298 8.22 4.05 -1.69
CA VAL A 298 7.54 3.14 -0.76
C VAL A 298 7.23 3.84 0.56
N GLY A 299 5.96 3.79 0.94
CA GLY A 299 5.42 4.32 2.18
C GLY A 299 4.47 3.32 2.85
N PHE A 300 3.41 3.81 3.51
CA PHE A 300 2.52 2.97 4.28
C PHE A 300 1.20 3.68 4.63
N ARG A 301 0.22 2.90 5.07
CA ARG A 301 -0.97 3.40 5.80
C ARG A 301 -1.23 2.62 7.07
N ALA A 302 -1.73 3.28 8.10
CA ALA A 302 -2.18 2.66 9.33
C ALA A 302 -3.61 2.13 9.20
N ALA A 303 -3.92 1.12 10.01
CA ALA A 303 -5.26 0.68 10.29
C ALA A 303 -5.48 0.62 11.81
N CYS A 304 -6.72 0.43 12.23
CA CYS A 304 -7.06 0.31 13.65
C CYS A 304 -8.23 -0.67 13.81
N VAL A 305 -8.02 -1.72 14.58
CA VAL A 305 -9.09 -2.63 14.99
C VAL A 305 -9.73 -2.15 16.28
N ARG A 306 -11.05 -2.12 16.34
CA ARG A 306 -11.82 -1.80 17.55
C ARG A 306 -12.57 -3.02 18.02
N PHE A 307 -12.54 -3.26 19.33
CA PHE A 307 -13.15 -4.43 19.95
C PHE A 307 -14.47 -4.05 20.64
N ILE A 308 -15.37 -5.05 20.76
CA ILE A 308 -16.57 -4.91 21.59
C ILE A 308 -16.12 -4.88 23.04
N CYS A 309 -16.54 -3.85 23.80
CA CYS A 309 -16.31 -3.75 25.22
C CYS A 309 -17.52 -4.33 25.97
N ASP A 310 -17.32 -4.80 27.22
CA ASP A 310 -18.43 -5.30 28.05
C ASP A 310 -19.55 -4.27 28.27
N SER A 311 -19.21 -2.98 28.17
CA SER A 311 -20.20 -1.89 28.20
C SER A 311 -21.07 -1.82 26.95
N ASP A 312 -20.59 -2.27 25.80
CA ASP A 312 -21.33 -2.23 24.52
C ASP A 312 -22.48 -3.27 24.53
N THR A 313 -22.37 -4.34 25.33
CA THR A 313 -23.41 -5.39 25.45
C THR A 313 -24.59 -4.96 26.32
N LEU A 314 -24.47 -3.89 27.08
CA LEU A 314 -25.54 -3.35 27.95
C LEU A 314 -26.39 -2.30 27.23
N ASP A 315 -25.88 -1.63 26.21
CA ASP A 315 -26.60 -0.57 25.48
C ASP A 315 -27.61 -1.13 24.45
N ASP A 316 -27.41 -2.37 23.96
CA ASP A 316 -28.36 -3.02 23.04
C ASP A 316 -29.69 -3.46 23.73
N LEU A 317 -29.76 -3.43 25.05
CA LEU A 317 -30.95 -3.79 25.81
C LEU A 317 -31.83 -2.59 26.21
N ASP A 318 -31.41 -1.35 25.96
CA ASP A 318 -32.13 -0.16 26.42
C ASP A 318 -32.21 0.92 25.30
N SER A 319 -32.74 0.54 24.12
CA SER A 319 -32.85 1.43 22.94
C SER A 319 -33.88 2.58 23.08
N ASP A 320 -34.44 2.83 24.28
CA ASP A 320 -35.45 3.86 24.52
C ASP A 320 -35.00 5.02 25.43
N LYS A 321 -33.72 5.16 25.76
CA LYS A 321 -33.23 6.31 26.55
C LYS A 321 -32.36 7.26 25.74
N LYS A 322 -32.87 8.51 25.60
CA LYS A 322 -32.19 9.67 25.03
C LYS A 322 -30.72 9.73 25.46
N GLN A 323 -29.83 9.73 24.46
CA GLN A 323 -28.41 10.00 24.66
C GLN A 323 -28.21 11.34 25.38
N PRO A 324 -27.37 11.41 26.42
CA PRO A 324 -26.92 12.68 26.98
C PRO A 324 -26.03 13.41 25.94
N GLU A 325 -26.33 14.70 25.74
CA GLU A 325 -25.50 15.54 24.85
C GLU A 325 -24.02 15.42 25.23
N PRO A 326 -23.11 15.24 24.23
CA PRO A 326 -21.70 15.15 24.50
C PRO A 326 -21.22 16.45 25.12
N LYS A 327 -20.69 16.38 26.33
CA LYS A 327 -20.00 17.51 26.96
C LYS A 327 -18.85 17.93 26.05
N LYS A 328 -18.98 19.11 25.44
CA LYS A 328 -17.94 19.77 24.67
C LYS A 328 -16.69 19.99 25.53
N ARG A 329 -15.80 18.98 25.64
CA ARG A 329 -14.43 19.22 26.04
C ARG A 329 -13.65 19.52 24.78
N SER A 330 -13.20 20.76 24.63
CA SER A 330 -12.19 21.16 23.68
C SER A 330 -10.88 20.43 24.01
N ILE A 331 -10.66 19.25 23.42
CA ILE A 331 -9.50 18.38 23.67
C ILE A 331 -8.43 18.54 22.58
N LEU A 332 -8.59 19.50 21.70
CA LEU A 332 -7.49 19.86 20.80
C LEU A 332 -6.57 20.82 21.54
N ALA A 333 -5.37 20.35 21.89
CA ALA A 333 -4.34 21.27 22.34
C ALA A 333 -4.25 22.42 21.31
N PRO A 334 -4.30 23.70 21.75
CA PRO A 334 -4.33 24.86 20.84
C PRO A 334 -3.16 24.85 19.83
N ASP A 335 -2.07 24.20 20.18
CA ASP A 335 -0.86 24.05 19.37
C ASP A 335 -0.98 23.03 18.23
N PHE A 336 -1.88 22.05 18.29
CA PHE A 336 -2.03 21.03 17.25
C PHE A 336 -2.75 21.60 16.01
N ILE A 337 -3.85 22.32 16.21
CA ILE A 337 -4.54 23.01 15.10
C ILE A 337 -3.61 24.07 14.50
N GLY A 338 -2.78 24.71 15.32
CA GLY A 338 -1.75 25.64 14.86
C GLY A 338 -0.73 24.97 13.95
N ARG A 339 -0.24 23.78 14.29
CA ARG A 339 0.73 23.03 13.48
C ARG A 339 0.15 22.51 12.16
N ILE A 340 -1.06 21.98 12.17
CA ILE A 340 -1.76 21.59 10.92
C ILE A 340 -2.00 22.83 10.05
N LYS A 341 -2.50 23.93 10.61
CA LYS A 341 -2.70 25.19 9.87
C LYS A 341 -1.39 25.72 9.29
N GLN A 342 -0.28 25.65 10.03
CA GLN A 342 1.04 26.05 9.54
C GLN A 342 1.56 25.13 8.43
N ALA A 343 1.40 23.80 8.57
CA ALA A 343 1.79 22.84 7.55
C ALA A 343 1.00 23.07 6.25
N LEU A 344 -0.31 23.23 6.35
CA LEU A 344 -1.18 23.56 5.22
C LEU A 344 -0.84 24.94 4.64
N ALA A 345 -0.60 25.97 5.45
CA ALA A 345 -0.26 27.30 5.00
C ALA A 345 1.09 27.33 4.24
N ARG A 346 2.11 26.58 4.69
CA ARG A 346 3.38 26.45 3.98
C ARG A 346 3.20 25.79 2.60
N GLN A 347 2.36 24.79 2.49
CA GLN A 347 2.04 24.14 1.22
C GLN A 347 1.26 25.08 0.28
N PHE A 348 0.23 25.77 0.79
CA PHE A 348 -0.54 26.77 0.00
C PHE A 348 0.29 27.97 -0.41
N GLN A 349 1.24 28.45 0.39
CA GLN A 349 2.17 29.50 -0.02
C GLN A 349 3.11 29.05 -1.13
N ALA A 350 3.60 27.80 -1.09
CA ALA A 350 4.40 27.23 -2.15
C ALA A 350 3.62 27.13 -3.48
N LEU A 351 2.35 26.77 -3.41
CA LEU A 351 1.46 26.72 -4.58
C LEU A 351 1.16 28.14 -5.16
N ARG A 352 0.88 29.13 -4.31
CA ARG A 352 0.62 30.53 -4.73
C ARG A 352 1.85 31.23 -5.31
N SER A 353 3.04 30.92 -4.83
CA SER A 353 4.29 31.48 -5.37
C SER A 353 4.60 30.99 -6.79
N ARG A 354 4.11 29.81 -7.16
CA ARG A 354 4.21 29.25 -8.52
C ARG A 354 3.25 29.93 -9.50
N SER A 355 2.00 30.15 -9.08
CA SER A 355 0.98 30.84 -9.91
C SER A 355 1.41 32.26 -10.30
N ARG A 356 2.14 32.97 -9.43
CA ARG A 356 2.65 34.33 -9.72
C ARG A 356 3.91 34.37 -10.57
N ARG A 357 4.70 33.27 -10.68
CA ARG A 357 5.88 33.22 -11.57
C ARG A 357 5.53 32.82 -13.01
N GLY A 358 4.34 32.25 -13.25
CA GLY A 358 3.87 31.85 -14.58
C GLY A 358 3.29 33.01 -15.44
N SER A 359 2.90 34.15 -14.83
CA SER A 359 2.23 35.24 -15.54
C SER A 359 3.12 36.43 -15.95
N GLY A 360 4.42 36.34 -15.80
CA GLY A 360 5.34 37.43 -16.13
C GLY A 360 6.52 36.99 -16.96
N ARG A 361 6.37 36.85 -18.27
CA ARG A 361 7.36 37.17 -19.31
C ARG A 361 7.01 36.56 -20.67
N LEU A 362 6.19 37.23 -21.43
CA LEU A 362 6.28 37.22 -22.89
C LEU A 362 7.08 38.45 -23.29
N ARG A 363 8.39 38.32 -23.47
CA ARG A 363 9.19 39.19 -24.33
C ARG A 363 10.19 38.35 -25.12
N ARG A 364 10.01 38.43 -26.44
CA ARG A 364 10.91 37.93 -27.48
C ARG A 364 12.33 38.47 -27.28
N THR A 365 13.33 37.63 -27.27
CA THR A 365 14.62 37.84 -27.95
C THR A 365 15.25 36.47 -28.25
N GLY A 366 15.46 36.21 -29.52
CA GLY A 366 16.16 35.01 -29.95
C GLY A 366 17.64 35.06 -29.61
N ARG A 367 18.17 33.93 -29.10
CA ARG A 367 19.58 33.56 -29.26
C ARG A 367 19.69 32.05 -28.99
N LYS A 368 20.20 31.35 -29.97
CA LYS A 368 20.62 29.95 -29.87
C LYS A 368 21.70 29.82 -28.79
N GLY A 369 21.49 29.03 -27.79
CA GLY A 369 22.50 28.65 -26.80
C GLY A 369 22.23 27.23 -26.32
N ASN A 370 23.12 26.32 -26.73
CA ASN A 370 23.16 24.95 -26.21
C ASN A 370 23.41 24.99 -24.69
N SER A 371 22.46 24.62 -23.88
CA SER A 371 22.69 24.31 -22.47
C SER A 371 22.24 22.89 -22.19
N ARG A 372 23.21 22.00 -22.00
CA ARG A 372 23.02 20.68 -21.39
C ARG A 372 22.40 20.92 -20.00
N ARG A 373 21.12 20.62 -19.84
CA ARG A 373 20.50 20.47 -18.52
C ARG A 373 20.90 19.08 -18.00
N THR A 374 21.69 19.07 -16.95
CA THR A 374 21.88 17.91 -16.09
C THR A 374 20.55 17.65 -15.39
N HIS A 375 19.83 16.64 -15.84
CA HIS A 375 18.75 16.05 -15.04
C HIS A 375 19.42 15.31 -13.88
N GLN A 376 19.31 15.84 -12.65
CA GLN A 376 19.46 15.01 -11.46
C GLN A 376 18.29 14.01 -11.47
N GLY A 377 18.66 12.73 -11.67
CA GLY A 377 17.66 11.69 -11.92
C GLY A 377 16.86 11.34 -10.69
N CYS A 378 15.55 11.37 -10.80
CA CYS A 378 14.67 10.46 -10.10
C CYS A 378 14.84 9.09 -10.78
N SER A 379 15.74 8.27 -10.29
CA SER A 379 15.86 6.89 -10.75
C SER A 379 14.84 6.05 -9.99
N THR A 380 13.77 5.65 -10.65
CA THR A 380 13.08 4.43 -10.29
C THR A 380 14.07 3.29 -10.59
N GLN A 381 14.57 2.63 -9.55
CA GLN A 381 15.39 1.43 -9.73
C GLN A 381 14.49 0.21 -10.00
N HIS A 382 13.75 0.25 -11.08
CA HIS A 382 13.26 -0.94 -11.77
C HIS A 382 13.86 -0.90 -13.17
N ARG A 383 15.14 -1.20 -13.28
CA ARG A 383 15.76 -1.51 -14.56
C ARG A 383 15.54 -2.98 -14.83
N ALA A 384 14.65 -3.27 -15.77
CA ALA A 384 14.74 -4.51 -16.53
C ALA A 384 16.16 -4.58 -17.12
N GLY A 385 16.94 -5.53 -16.69
CA GLY A 385 18.27 -5.79 -17.23
C GLY A 385 18.14 -6.40 -18.62
N SER A 386 18.11 -5.56 -19.67
CA SER A 386 18.37 -6.04 -21.02
C SER A 386 19.88 -6.33 -21.14
N GLY A 387 20.25 -7.56 -20.82
CA GLY A 387 21.59 -8.09 -21.07
C GLY A 387 21.81 -8.26 -22.57
N GLU A 388 22.49 -7.32 -23.20
CA GLU A 388 23.14 -7.58 -24.48
C GLU A 388 24.24 -8.63 -24.29
N ARG A 389 23.92 -9.88 -24.63
CA ARG A 389 24.93 -10.94 -24.76
C ARG A 389 25.71 -10.73 -26.07
N SER A 390 26.93 -10.24 -25.96
CA SER A 390 27.93 -10.37 -27.03
C SER A 390 28.23 -11.85 -27.26
N ARG A 391 27.82 -12.40 -28.42
CA ARG A 391 28.22 -13.73 -28.88
C ARG A 391 29.70 -13.72 -29.22
N GLY A 392 30.52 -14.21 -28.30
CA GLY A 392 31.91 -14.58 -28.57
C GLY A 392 31.93 -15.91 -29.32
N HIS A 393 32.30 -15.87 -30.62
CA HIS A 393 32.68 -17.06 -31.37
C HIS A 393 33.98 -17.61 -30.80
N VAL A 394 33.93 -18.79 -30.21
CA VAL A 394 35.14 -19.61 -30.00
C VAL A 394 35.18 -20.66 -31.12
N ARG A 395 36.15 -20.51 -32.02
CA ARG A 395 36.56 -21.55 -32.97
C ARG A 395 37.24 -22.68 -32.19
N ALA A 396 36.76 -23.88 -32.38
CA ALA A 396 37.48 -25.09 -32.05
C ALA A 396 38.46 -25.39 -33.17
N ASP A 397 39.72 -25.52 -32.82
CA ASP A 397 40.76 -26.25 -33.60
C ASP A 397 41.35 -27.33 -32.73
N ARG A 398 41.24 -28.54 -33.26
CA ARG A 398 41.84 -29.85 -32.96
C ARG A 398 41.19 -30.71 -31.87
#